data_7e9c5cb66f5e60233e9c8a2bcada738c
#
_entry.id   7e9c5cb66f5e60233e9c8a2bcada738c
#
_cell.length_a   1.000
_cell.length_b   1.000
_cell.length_c   1.000
_cell.angle_alpha   90.00
_cell.angle_beta   90.00
_cell.angle_gamma   90.00
#
_symmetry.space_group_name_H-M   'P 1'
#
loop_
_entity.id
_entity.type
_entity.pdbx_description
1 polymer ?
#
loop_
_entity_poly.entity_id
_entity_poly.type
_entity_poly.pdbx_seq_one_letter_code
_entity_poly.pdbx_strand_id
1 'polypeptide(L)'
;MYIRLLLIVLFIVTTAASSHAQQGQIKGIIVDKDTKEPLPFTSIGLKIEQIGALSNEHGQFIVPAPSRNTDDSLVIVALGYARRAVLVKRGVAVVNLIIEVSKRAVALGNVVVKAGKIKNLGLGARANNPGEGMIQGLPGSQYAFFVKNDKKKRLGNVRTVSFYIGENGFPREPFRVRIYKADGNYNAPNTDLLTENVVVSAPQGGQWYTVDLTPYNIVAPEEGFFVAMEWVVSGDKFFATNFMDDYTPYGQIMRPTFEFKESRTWNYSIGKGWSLITAANSQGLRYNAMIKAEVDMIK
;
A
#
# COMPACT_ATOMS: atom_id res chain seq x y z
N MET A 1 -51.41 -30.74 -26.68
CA MET A 1 -50.23 -30.47 -27.54
C MET A 1 -49.54 -29.14 -27.16
N TYR A 2 -50.25 -28.05 -26.99
CA TYR A 2 -49.73 -26.72 -26.70
C TYR A 2 -49.01 -26.59 -25.35
N ILE A 3 -49.47 -27.25 -24.28
CA ILE A 3 -48.86 -27.22 -22.96
C ILE A 3 -47.45 -27.83 -22.96
N ARG A 4 -47.23 -28.91 -23.72
CA ARG A 4 -45.89 -29.52 -23.85
C ARG A 4 -44.93 -28.62 -24.62
N LEU A 5 -45.41 -27.91 -25.61
CA LEU A 5 -44.63 -26.93 -26.38
C LEU A 5 -44.25 -25.74 -25.50
N LEU A 6 -45.17 -25.24 -24.66
CA LEU A 6 -44.95 -24.15 -23.73
C LEU A 6 -43.88 -24.50 -22.67
N LEU A 7 -43.94 -25.73 -22.16
CA LEU A 7 -42.93 -26.21 -21.18
C LEU A 7 -41.54 -26.36 -21.81
N ILE A 8 -41.44 -26.77 -23.06
CA ILE A 8 -40.15 -26.87 -23.78
C ILE A 8 -39.58 -25.46 -24.02
N VAL A 9 -40.39 -24.50 -24.44
CA VAL A 9 -39.97 -23.12 -24.65
C VAL A 9 -39.51 -22.47 -23.30
N LEU A 10 -40.24 -22.72 -22.21
CA LEU A 10 -39.90 -22.23 -20.90
C LEU A 10 -38.57 -22.83 -20.40
N PHE A 11 -38.32 -24.11 -20.67
CA PHE A 11 -37.08 -24.80 -20.32
C PHE A 11 -35.87 -24.25 -21.11
N ILE A 12 -36.06 -23.96 -22.42
CA ILE A 12 -35.03 -23.36 -23.28
C ILE A 12 -34.69 -21.94 -22.83
N VAL A 13 -35.68 -21.14 -22.40
CA VAL A 13 -35.47 -19.77 -21.91
C VAL A 13 -34.71 -19.75 -20.58
N THR A 14 -34.97 -20.71 -19.69
CA THR A 14 -34.27 -20.80 -18.40
C THR A 14 -32.81 -21.24 -18.52
N THR A 15 -32.45 -22.05 -19.53
CA THR A 15 -31.06 -22.47 -19.76
C THR A 15 -30.22 -21.39 -20.45
N ALA A 16 -30.84 -20.47 -21.18
CA ALA A 16 -30.12 -19.35 -21.82
C ALA A 16 -29.70 -18.24 -20.86
N ALA A 17 -30.24 -18.18 -19.63
CA ALA A 17 -29.98 -17.11 -18.68
C ALA A 17 -28.70 -17.29 -17.84
N SER A 18 -27.94 -18.39 -17.99
CA SER A 18 -26.80 -18.71 -17.13
C SER A 18 -25.43 -18.55 -17.81
N SER A 19 -25.36 -17.87 -18.96
CA SER A 19 -24.05 -17.52 -19.53
C SER A 19 -23.43 -16.34 -18.76
N HIS A 20 -23.00 -16.56 -17.51
CA HIS A 20 -22.04 -15.67 -16.89
C HIS A 20 -20.78 -15.80 -17.74
N ALA A 21 -20.49 -14.79 -18.55
CA ALA A 21 -19.21 -14.70 -19.24
C ALA A 21 -18.12 -14.78 -18.18
N GLN A 22 -17.45 -15.91 -18.08
CA GLN A 22 -16.37 -16.11 -17.14
C GLN A 22 -15.28 -15.12 -17.51
N GLN A 23 -15.17 -14.04 -16.74
CA GLN A 23 -14.15 -13.03 -16.96
C GLN A 23 -12.79 -13.71 -16.96
N GLY A 24 -12.00 -13.54 -18.01
CA GLY A 24 -10.66 -14.08 -18.11
C GLY A 24 -9.81 -13.64 -16.89
N GLN A 25 -8.83 -14.43 -16.53
CA GLN A 25 -7.91 -14.13 -15.43
C GLN A 25 -6.48 -14.11 -15.94
N ILE A 26 -5.68 -13.21 -15.37
CA ILE A 26 -4.23 -13.18 -15.55
C ILE A 26 -3.61 -13.75 -14.27
N LYS A 27 -2.89 -14.86 -14.45
CA LYS A 27 -2.22 -15.57 -13.35
C LYS A 27 -0.74 -15.64 -13.62
N GLY A 28 0.08 -15.45 -12.59
CA GLY A 28 1.53 -15.51 -12.76
C GLY A 28 2.30 -15.45 -11.46
N ILE A 29 3.59 -15.30 -11.61
CA ILE A 29 4.55 -15.13 -10.53
C ILE A 29 5.45 -13.94 -10.83
N ILE A 30 5.75 -13.16 -9.80
CA ILE A 30 6.74 -12.08 -9.85
C ILE A 30 8.05 -12.60 -9.28
N VAL A 31 9.15 -12.40 -10.00
CA VAL A 31 10.47 -12.85 -9.55
C VAL A 31 11.52 -11.75 -9.73
N ASP A 32 12.55 -11.79 -8.92
CA ASP A 32 13.77 -11.02 -9.12
C ASP A 32 14.42 -11.46 -10.44
N LYS A 33 14.82 -10.49 -11.28
CA LYS A 33 15.39 -10.77 -12.59
C LYS A 33 16.72 -11.54 -12.50
N ASP A 34 17.54 -11.25 -11.49
CA ASP A 34 18.89 -11.78 -11.36
C ASP A 34 18.92 -13.09 -10.57
N THR A 35 18.26 -13.13 -9.41
CA THR A 35 18.26 -14.31 -8.53
C THR A 35 17.17 -15.32 -8.86
N LYS A 36 16.11 -14.93 -9.60
CA LYS A 36 14.88 -15.70 -9.88
C LYS A 36 14.07 -16.04 -8.64
N GLU A 37 14.37 -15.46 -7.49
CA GLU A 37 13.61 -15.63 -6.27
C GLU A 37 12.24 -14.97 -6.38
N PRO A 38 11.18 -15.61 -5.90
CA PRO A 38 9.83 -15.03 -5.85
C PRO A 38 9.79 -13.77 -5.00
N LEU A 39 9.02 -12.76 -5.45
CA LEU A 39 8.83 -11.51 -4.73
C LEU A 39 7.45 -11.44 -4.07
N PRO A 40 7.40 -11.63 -2.74
CA PRO A 40 6.15 -11.56 -1.99
C PRO A 40 5.61 -10.12 -1.89
N PHE A 41 4.30 -10.03 -1.70
CA PHE A 41 3.60 -8.78 -1.41
C PHE A 41 3.91 -7.66 -2.44
N THR A 42 4.07 -8.04 -3.69
CA THR A 42 4.23 -7.12 -4.81
C THR A 42 2.87 -6.63 -5.25
N SER A 43 2.70 -5.32 -5.48
CA SER A 43 1.48 -4.75 -6.02
C SER A 43 1.40 -4.95 -7.53
N ILE A 44 0.30 -5.52 -8.01
CA ILE A 44 0.01 -5.74 -9.42
C ILE A 44 -1.33 -5.08 -9.75
N GLY A 45 -1.38 -4.14 -10.68
CA GLY A 45 -2.61 -3.42 -11.00
C GLY A 45 -2.80 -3.11 -12.47
N LEU A 46 -4.04 -3.20 -12.94
CA LEU A 46 -4.47 -2.71 -14.25
C LEU A 46 -4.63 -1.19 -14.19
N LYS A 47 -3.89 -0.48 -15.04
CA LYS A 47 -3.78 0.98 -15.01
C LYS A 47 -5.09 1.69 -15.38
N ILE A 48 -5.79 1.21 -16.41
CA ILE A 48 -7.02 1.82 -16.91
C ILE A 48 -8.22 1.40 -16.06
N GLU A 49 -8.30 0.11 -15.71
CA GLU A 49 -9.40 -0.41 -14.89
C GLU A 49 -9.26 -0.07 -13.41
N GLN A 50 -8.07 0.29 -12.96
CA GLN A 50 -7.77 0.64 -11.57
C GLN A 50 -8.13 -0.46 -10.57
N ILE A 51 -7.98 -1.71 -10.98
CA ILE A 51 -8.11 -2.91 -10.15
C ILE A 51 -6.77 -3.62 -10.05
N GLY A 52 -6.60 -4.44 -9.03
CA GLY A 52 -5.35 -5.16 -8.87
C GLY A 52 -5.37 -6.14 -7.71
N ALA A 53 -4.18 -6.68 -7.42
CA ALA A 53 -3.94 -7.62 -6.35
C ALA A 53 -2.55 -7.41 -5.75
N LEU A 54 -2.29 -8.07 -4.61
CA LEU A 54 -0.94 -8.35 -4.12
C LEU A 54 -0.54 -9.77 -4.49
N SER A 55 0.74 -9.99 -4.77
CA SER A 55 1.26 -11.35 -4.78
C SER A 55 1.28 -11.94 -3.36
N ASN A 56 1.13 -13.24 -3.26
CA ASN A 56 1.24 -13.95 -1.99
C ASN A 56 2.71 -14.10 -1.54
N GLU A 57 2.96 -14.86 -0.48
CA GLU A 57 4.29 -15.14 0.06
C GLU A 57 5.23 -15.84 -0.93
N HIS A 58 4.67 -16.51 -1.92
CA HIS A 58 5.39 -17.19 -3.01
C HIS A 58 5.49 -16.36 -4.30
N GLY A 59 5.17 -15.07 -4.25
CA GLY A 59 5.23 -14.18 -5.41
C GLY A 59 4.12 -14.39 -6.43
N GLN A 60 3.16 -15.30 -6.19
CA GLN A 60 2.08 -15.62 -7.12
C GLN A 60 0.94 -14.60 -7.03
N PHE A 61 0.28 -14.33 -8.17
CA PHE A 61 -0.83 -13.40 -8.24
C PHE A 61 -1.94 -13.86 -9.17
N ILE A 62 -3.14 -13.34 -8.93
CA ILE A 62 -4.30 -13.47 -9.82
C ILE A 62 -4.97 -12.10 -9.90
N VAL A 63 -5.20 -11.62 -11.14
CA VAL A 63 -6.00 -10.42 -11.42
C VAL A 63 -6.99 -10.72 -12.54
N PRO A 64 -8.19 -10.08 -12.57
CA PRO A 64 -9.09 -10.18 -13.70
C PRO A 64 -8.42 -9.70 -14.99
N ALA A 65 -8.74 -10.29 -16.13
CA ALA A 65 -8.34 -9.74 -17.42
C ALA A 65 -9.11 -8.42 -17.69
N PRO A 66 -8.53 -7.49 -18.49
CA PRO A 66 -9.22 -6.24 -18.83
C PRO A 66 -10.58 -6.50 -19.45
N SER A 67 -11.63 -5.86 -18.92
CA SER A 67 -13.03 -6.01 -19.37
C SER A 67 -13.48 -4.85 -20.27
N ARG A 68 -12.89 -3.66 -20.13
CA ARG A 68 -13.18 -2.48 -20.93
C ARG A 68 -12.80 -2.69 -22.41
N ASN A 69 -13.29 -1.82 -23.28
CA ASN A 69 -13.12 -1.94 -24.74
C ASN A 69 -11.68 -1.69 -25.24
N THR A 70 -10.68 -1.82 -24.41
CA THR A 70 -9.28 -1.54 -24.75
C THR A 70 -8.33 -2.49 -24.01
N ASP A 71 -7.15 -2.68 -24.57
CA ASP A 71 -6.03 -3.31 -23.88
C ASP A 71 -5.60 -2.45 -22.69
N ASP A 72 -5.01 -3.04 -21.68
CA ASP A 72 -4.53 -2.35 -20.48
C ASP A 72 -3.06 -2.68 -20.20
N SER A 73 -2.46 -1.93 -19.30
CA SER A 73 -1.11 -2.18 -18.79
C SER A 73 -1.18 -2.75 -17.38
N LEU A 74 -0.68 -3.96 -17.23
CA LEU A 74 -0.44 -4.56 -15.93
C LEU A 74 0.82 -3.92 -15.31
N VAL A 75 0.64 -3.12 -14.30
CA VAL A 75 1.71 -2.36 -13.63
C VAL A 75 2.15 -3.10 -12.38
N ILE A 76 3.44 -3.35 -12.27
CA ILE A 76 4.07 -4.07 -11.17
C ILE A 76 4.90 -3.09 -10.35
N VAL A 77 4.68 -3.06 -9.02
CA VAL A 77 5.41 -2.25 -8.06
C VAL A 77 5.87 -3.14 -6.90
N ALA A 78 7.14 -3.47 -6.89
CA ALA A 78 7.78 -4.23 -5.82
C ALA A 78 8.74 -3.36 -5.03
N LEU A 79 8.85 -3.60 -3.73
CA LEU A 79 9.74 -2.87 -2.82
C LEU A 79 11.21 -3.06 -3.23
N GLY A 80 11.94 -1.97 -3.42
CA GLY A 80 13.35 -2.00 -3.82
C GLY A 80 13.59 -2.30 -5.31
N TYR A 81 12.53 -2.41 -6.13
CA TYR A 81 12.62 -2.74 -7.55
C TYR A 81 12.14 -1.61 -8.46
N ALA A 82 12.61 -1.62 -9.67
CA ALA A 82 12.13 -0.72 -10.71
C ALA A 82 10.70 -1.10 -11.11
N ARG A 83 9.83 -0.09 -11.22
CA ARG A 83 8.47 -0.28 -11.72
C ARG A 83 8.50 -0.90 -13.12
N ARG A 84 7.67 -1.92 -13.35
CA ARG A 84 7.50 -2.57 -14.65
C ARG A 84 6.05 -2.49 -15.11
N ALA A 85 5.84 -2.36 -16.42
CA ALA A 85 4.54 -2.46 -17.04
C ALA A 85 4.57 -3.53 -18.14
N VAL A 86 3.50 -4.32 -18.21
CA VAL A 86 3.31 -5.38 -19.21
C VAL A 86 1.95 -5.13 -19.89
N LEU A 87 1.96 -5.04 -21.22
CA LEU A 87 0.71 -4.90 -21.98
C LEU A 87 -0.09 -6.19 -21.87
N VAL A 88 -1.37 -6.09 -21.54
CA VAL A 88 -2.31 -7.20 -21.46
C VAL A 88 -3.50 -6.95 -22.37
N LYS A 89 -3.88 -7.97 -23.12
CA LYS A 89 -4.96 -7.90 -24.10
C LYS A 89 -6.31 -8.01 -23.41
N ARG A 90 -7.27 -7.25 -23.92
CA ARG A 90 -8.65 -7.29 -23.48
C ARG A 90 -9.23 -8.72 -23.58
N GLY A 91 -9.90 -9.15 -22.52
CA GLY A 91 -10.63 -10.42 -22.47
C GLY A 91 -9.77 -11.68 -22.59
N VAL A 92 -8.46 -11.53 -22.73
CA VAL A 92 -7.55 -12.66 -22.89
C VAL A 92 -7.05 -13.13 -21.53
N ALA A 93 -7.41 -14.36 -21.18
CA ALA A 93 -6.82 -15.02 -20.02
C ALA A 93 -5.35 -15.36 -20.30
N VAL A 94 -4.48 -15.07 -19.34
CA VAL A 94 -3.07 -15.43 -19.38
C VAL A 94 -2.77 -16.26 -18.14
N VAL A 95 -2.19 -17.43 -18.34
CA VAL A 95 -1.77 -18.32 -17.25
C VAL A 95 -0.26 -18.56 -17.33
N ASN A 96 0.34 -18.83 -16.15
CA ASN A 96 1.80 -19.08 -16.05
C ASN A 96 2.68 -17.90 -16.50
N LEU A 97 2.22 -16.66 -16.31
CA LEU A 97 2.99 -15.47 -16.63
C LEU A 97 4.13 -15.30 -15.61
N ILE A 98 5.36 -15.27 -16.09
CA ILE A 98 6.52 -14.95 -15.25
C ILE A 98 6.93 -13.51 -15.52
N ILE A 99 6.89 -12.66 -14.49
CA ILE A 99 7.28 -11.26 -14.58
C ILE A 99 8.55 -11.04 -13.79
N GLU A 100 9.63 -10.78 -14.54
CA GLU A 100 10.93 -10.46 -13.94
C GLU A 100 11.01 -8.96 -13.68
N VAL A 101 11.42 -8.54 -12.49
CA VAL A 101 11.70 -7.15 -12.14
C VAL A 101 13.13 -6.97 -11.70
N SER A 102 13.74 -5.86 -12.09
CA SER A 102 15.14 -5.54 -11.77
C SER A 102 15.22 -4.72 -10.50
N LYS A 103 16.21 -4.98 -9.66
CA LYS A 103 16.47 -4.14 -8.48
C LYS A 103 16.69 -2.68 -8.90
N ARG A 104 16.15 -1.76 -8.13
CA ARG A 104 16.39 -0.33 -8.30
C ARG A 104 17.72 0.01 -7.64
N ALA A 105 18.66 0.58 -8.39
CA ALA A 105 19.86 1.13 -7.81
C ALA A 105 19.46 2.33 -6.91
N VAL A 106 19.52 2.16 -5.60
CA VAL A 106 19.38 3.26 -4.65
C VAL A 106 20.78 3.84 -4.46
N ALA A 107 21.00 5.07 -4.92
CA ALA A 107 22.19 5.81 -4.54
C ALA A 107 22.09 6.09 -3.04
N LEU A 108 22.78 5.30 -2.23
CA LEU A 108 22.95 5.58 -0.82
C LEU A 108 23.74 6.89 -0.74
N GLY A 109 23.09 7.96 -0.23
CA GLY A 109 23.78 9.21 0.05
C GLY A 109 24.91 8.92 1.01
N ASN A 110 26.09 9.52 0.77
CA ASN A 110 27.22 9.38 1.66
C ASN A 110 26.82 9.76 3.09
N VAL A 111 26.82 8.79 4.00
CA VAL A 111 26.63 9.04 5.42
C VAL A 111 27.90 9.71 5.91
N VAL A 112 27.91 11.04 5.95
CA VAL A 112 28.97 11.79 6.61
C VAL A 112 28.71 11.70 8.12
N VAL A 113 29.29 10.73 8.78
CA VAL A 113 29.32 10.64 10.23
C VAL A 113 30.22 11.77 10.73
N LYS A 114 29.65 12.95 10.99
CA LYS A 114 30.36 13.99 11.75
C LYS A 114 30.13 13.72 13.23
N ALA A 115 31.23 13.67 13.99
CA ALA A 115 31.21 13.60 15.44
C ALA A 115 30.39 14.78 15.99
N GLY A 116 29.25 14.50 16.59
CA GLY A 116 28.37 15.48 17.24
C GLY A 116 27.56 14.78 18.33
N LYS A 117 27.04 15.54 19.31
CA LYS A 117 26.12 14.98 20.30
C LYS A 117 24.80 14.63 19.60
N ILE A 118 24.47 13.34 19.53
CA ILE A 118 23.21 12.84 19.00
C ILE A 118 22.13 12.99 20.09
N LYS A 119 20.97 13.54 19.72
CA LYS A 119 19.77 13.57 20.57
C LYS A 119 18.60 13.03 19.76
N ASN A 120 17.68 12.38 20.44
CA ASN A 120 16.42 11.93 19.80
C ASN A 120 15.50 13.13 19.59
N LEU A 121 14.87 13.19 18.41
CA LEU A 121 13.88 14.18 18.03
C LEU A 121 12.60 13.45 17.59
N GLY A 122 11.51 13.67 18.34
CA GLY A 122 10.17 13.20 17.94
C GLY A 122 9.56 14.17 16.91
N LEU A 123 9.09 13.60 15.79
CA LEU A 123 8.41 14.28 14.69
C LEU A 123 7.07 13.58 14.39
N GLY A 124 6.13 14.31 13.80
CA GLY A 124 4.83 13.78 13.40
C GLY A 124 3.71 14.04 14.43
N ALA A 125 2.69 13.17 14.47
CA ALA A 125 1.54 13.28 15.35
C ALA A 125 1.95 13.12 16.83
N ARG A 126 1.39 13.97 17.71
CA ARG A 126 1.74 14.01 19.14
C ARG A 126 0.55 13.70 20.04
N ALA A 127 -0.68 13.83 19.52
CA ALA A 127 -1.87 13.54 20.30
C ALA A 127 -1.85 12.11 20.84
N ASN A 128 -2.25 11.96 22.09
CA ASN A 128 -2.47 10.64 22.68
C ASN A 128 -3.90 10.15 22.42
N ASN A 129 -4.84 11.09 22.19
CA ASN A 129 -6.22 10.77 21.89
C ASN A 129 -6.46 10.88 20.38
N PRO A 130 -6.97 9.82 19.74
CA PRO A 130 -7.30 9.86 18.34
C PRO A 130 -8.48 10.78 18.05
N GLY A 131 -8.51 11.33 16.86
CA GLY A 131 -9.68 12.01 16.31
C GLY A 131 -10.79 11.02 15.95
N GLU A 132 -11.97 11.56 15.66
CA GLU A 132 -13.08 10.76 15.14
C GLU A 132 -12.77 10.25 13.73
N GLY A 133 -13.24 9.03 13.43
CA GLY A 133 -13.06 8.38 12.15
C GLY A 133 -12.08 7.21 12.19
N MET A 134 -11.92 6.59 11.05
CA MET A 134 -11.09 5.40 10.84
C MET A 134 -10.32 5.52 9.54
N ILE A 135 -9.08 5.03 9.53
CA ILE A 135 -8.27 4.85 8.34
C ILE A 135 -8.12 3.34 8.14
N GLN A 136 -8.69 2.85 7.07
CA GLN A 136 -8.70 1.43 6.73
C GLN A 136 -8.19 1.25 5.30
N GLY A 137 -7.39 0.20 5.10
CA GLY A 137 -6.87 -0.17 3.80
C GLY A 137 -7.43 -1.48 3.30
N LEU A 138 -7.36 -1.69 1.99
CA LEU A 138 -7.46 -2.98 1.35
C LEU A 138 -6.04 -3.53 1.13
N PRO A 139 -5.86 -4.83 0.92
CA PRO A 139 -4.54 -5.39 0.60
C PRO A 139 -3.87 -4.63 -0.55
N GLY A 140 -2.63 -4.21 -0.32
CA GLY A 140 -1.83 -3.40 -1.25
C GLY A 140 -2.12 -1.91 -1.25
N SER A 141 -3.13 -1.45 -0.52
CA SER A 141 -3.28 0.00 -0.28
C SER A 141 -2.29 0.47 0.78
N GLN A 142 -1.97 1.76 0.75
CA GLN A 142 -1.10 2.39 1.72
C GLN A 142 -1.67 3.73 2.17
N TYR A 143 -1.39 4.08 3.41
CA TYR A 143 -1.55 5.44 3.91
C TYR A 143 -0.21 5.94 4.40
N ALA A 144 0.29 6.98 3.77
CA ALA A 144 1.57 7.61 4.06
C ALA A 144 1.36 8.97 4.69
N PHE A 145 1.99 9.22 5.84
CA PHE A 145 1.98 10.51 6.51
C PHE A 145 3.33 11.20 6.35
N PHE A 146 3.33 12.47 5.95
CA PHE A 146 4.55 13.28 5.84
C PHE A 146 5.03 13.73 7.21
N VAL A 147 6.09 13.11 7.69
CA VAL A 147 6.81 13.47 8.91
C VAL A 147 7.73 14.64 8.61
N LYS A 148 7.16 15.85 8.70
CA LYS A 148 7.83 17.11 8.34
C LYS A 148 8.83 17.55 9.41
N ASN A 149 9.98 18.04 8.97
CA ASN A 149 10.95 18.66 9.85
C ASN A 149 10.59 20.13 10.13
N ASP A 150 9.50 20.36 10.83
CA ASP A 150 9.00 21.72 11.15
C ASP A 150 10.02 22.59 11.89
N LYS A 151 10.96 21.97 12.62
CA LYS A 151 11.98 22.67 13.43
C LYS A 151 13.25 22.96 12.63
N LYS A 152 13.32 22.55 11.36
CA LYS A 152 14.50 22.72 10.49
C LYS A 152 15.80 22.27 11.17
N LYS A 153 15.75 21.15 11.89
CA LYS A 153 16.92 20.57 12.56
C LYS A 153 17.69 19.70 11.58
N ARG A 154 18.98 19.57 11.80
CA ARG A 154 19.79 18.62 11.04
C ARG A 154 19.44 17.21 11.51
N LEU A 155 18.86 16.43 10.62
CA LEU A 155 18.41 15.06 10.91
C LEU A 155 19.54 14.08 10.64
N GLY A 156 19.56 12.99 11.41
CA GLY A 156 20.38 11.81 11.19
C GLY A 156 19.50 10.63 10.76
N ASN A 157 19.69 9.49 11.42
CA ASN A 157 18.95 8.28 11.09
C ASN A 157 17.54 8.24 11.70
N VAL A 158 16.59 7.65 10.98
CA VAL A 158 15.28 7.25 11.53
C VAL A 158 15.51 6.10 12.50
N ARG A 159 15.07 6.27 13.75
CA ARG A 159 15.22 5.26 14.81
C ARG A 159 13.98 4.39 14.92
N THR A 160 12.86 5.02 15.11
CA THR A 160 11.58 4.32 15.25
C THR A 160 10.48 5.01 14.46
N VAL A 161 9.47 4.25 14.10
CA VAL A 161 8.19 4.79 13.62
C VAL A 161 7.07 4.21 14.44
N SER A 162 6.01 4.98 14.64
CA SER A 162 4.86 4.51 15.40
C SER A 162 3.57 4.82 14.67
N PHE A 163 2.64 3.87 14.74
CA PHE A 163 1.30 3.93 14.19
C PHE A 163 0.29 3.82 15.34
N TYR A 164 -0.72 4.67 15.37
CA TYR A 164 -1.81 4.47 16.33
C TYR A 164 -2.83 3.49 15.75
N ILE A 165 -2.82 2.28 16.30
CA ILE A 165 -3.73 1.21 15.89
C ILE A 165 -5.04 1.39 16.63
N GLY A 166 -6.17 1.42 15.91
CA GLY A 166 -7.50 1.52 16.48
C GLY A 166 -7.92 0.27 17.23
N GLU A 167 -8.95 0.39 18.05
CA GLU A 167 -9.50 -0.72 18.86
C GLU A 167 -10.21 -1.77 17.99
N ASN A 168 -10.84 -1.30 16.90
CA ASN A 168 -11.57 -2.14 15.96
C ASN A 168 -10.64 -2.66 14.87
N GLY A 169 -11.09 -3.67 14.10
CA GLY A 169 -10.32 -4.32 13.05
C GLY A 169 -9.53 -5.53 13.56
N PHE A 170 -8.49 -5.87 12.83
CA PHE A 170 -7.65 -7.04 13.12
C PHE A 170 -6.20 -6.61 13.39
N PRO A 171 -5.86 -6.12 14.60
CA PRO A 171 -4.54 -5.56 14.88
C PRO A 171 -3.39 -6.56 14.68
N ARG A 172 -3.64 -7.86 14.86
CA ARG A 172 -2.63 -8.93 14.71
C ARG A 172 -2.36 -9.33 13.26
N GLU A 173 -3.18 -8.90 12.31
CA GLU A 173 -2.88 -9.12 10.90
C GLU A 173 -1.58 -8.37 10.52
N PRO A 174 -0.76 -8.93 9.61
CA PRO A 174 0.50 -8.29 9.26
C PRO A 174 0.27 -7.04 8.43
N PHE A 175 1.17 -6.06 8.60
CA PHE A 175 1.29 -4.92 7.71
C PHE A 175 2.77 -4.61 7.44
N ARG A 176 3.05 -4.00 6.29
CA ARG A 176 4.39 -3.58 5.92
C ARG A 176 4.62 -2.13 6.27
N VAL A 177 5.78 -1.86 6.88
CA VAL A 177 6.26 -0.50 7.09
C VAL A 177 6.99 -0.02 5.83
N ARG A 178 6.66 1.20 5.37
CA ARG A 178 7.33 1.84 4.24
C ARG A 178 7.84 3.23 4.64
N ILE A 179 8.99 3.57 4.13
CA ILE A 179 9.58 4.91 4.29
C ILE A 179 9.93 5.44 2.92
N TYR A 180 9.46 6.66 2.59
CA TYR A 180 9.66 7.24 1.26
C TYR A 180 10.24 8.65 1.34
N LYS A 181 10.96 9.04 0.28
CA LYS A 181 11.20 10.45 -0.03
C LYS A 181 9.93 11.11 -0.54
N ALA A 182 9.86 12.43 -0.37
CA ALA A 182 8.83 13.28 -0.95
C ALA A 182 9.28 13.80 -2.33
N ASP A 183 9.64 12.89 -3.23
CA ASP A 183 10.24 13.19 -4.54
C ASP A 183 9.38 12.75 -5.74
N GLY A 184 8.12 12.42 -5.50
CA GLY A 184 7.13 12.18 -6.54
C GLY A 184 6.47 13.47 -7.03
N ASN A 185 5.54 13.33 -7.98
CA ASN A 185 4.74 14.45 -8.48
C ASN A 185 4.00 15.13 -7.32
N TYR A 186 4.04 16.47 -7.27
CA TYR A 186 3.47 17.27 -6.17
C TYR A 186 4.02 16.90 -4.79
N ASN A 187 5.26 16.46 -4.70
CA ASN A 187 5.91 15.95 -3.49
C ASN A 187 5.21 14.72 -2.87
N ALA A 188 4.56 13.90 -3.69
CA ALA A 188 4.01 12.62 -3.26
C ALA A 188 5.12 11.63 -2.84
N PRO A 189 4.80 10.59 -2.07
CA PRO A 189 5.73 9.49 -1.81
C PRO A 189 6.21 8.87 -3.12
N ASN A 190 7.52 8.59 -3.26
CA ASN A 190 8.03 7.94 -4.47
C ASN A 190 9.25 7.06 -4.20
N THR A 191 10.42 7.60 -3.90
CA THR A 191 11.62 6.78 -3.70
C THR A 191 11.60 6.11 -2.32
N ASP A 192 11.70 4.78 -2.27
CA ASP A 192 11.85 4.04 -1.02
C ASP A 192 13.16 4.40 -0.34
N LEU A 193 13.10 4.72 0.96
CA LEU A 193 14.26 4.88 1.85
C LEU A 193 14.50 3.60 2.66
N LEU A 194 13.43 2.87 2.98
CA LEU A 194 13.51 1.52 3.57
C LEU A 194 13.34 0.51 2.43
N THR A 195 14.41 -0.21 2.13
CA THR A 195 14.46 -1.17 1.01
C THR A 195 14.22 -2.61 1.44
N GLU A 196 14.27 -2.87 2.73
CA GLU A 196 14.00 -4.17 3.34
C GLU A 196 12.52 -4.39 3.57
N ASN A 197 12.09 -5.65 3.51
CA ASN A 197 10.71 -6.04 3.70
C ASN A 197 10.36 -6.15 5.20
N VAL A 198 10.06 -5.03 5.84
CA VAL A 198 9.72 -4.96 7.26
C VAL A 198 8.21 -5.18 7.43
N VAL A 199 7.82 -6.41 7.70
CA VAL A 199 6.44 -6.81 7.97
C VAL A 199 6.28 -7.08 9.47
N VAL A 200 5.29 -6.45 10.08
CA VAL A 200 5.05 -6.50 11.53
C VAL A 200 3.56 -6.65 11.82
N SER A 201 3.24 -7.06 13.05
CA SER A 201 1.87 -7.19 13.56
C SER A 201 1.77 -6.51 14.92
N ALA A 202 0.72 -5.71 15.14
CA ALA A 202 0.49 -5.11 16.45
C ALA A 202 -0.16 -6.14 17.38
N PRO A 203 0.28 -6.26 18.65
CA PRO A 203 -0.28 -7.23 19.58
C PRO A 203 -1.74 -6.93 19.93
N GLN A 204 -2.13 -5.66 19.93
CA GLN A 204 -3.48 -5.17 20.24
C GLN A 204 -3.73 -3.79 19.64
N GLY A 205 -4.99 -3.39 19.56
CA GLY A 205 -5.44 -2.03 19.17
C GLY A 205 -5.59 -1.09 20.37
N GLY A 206 -6.06 0.13 20.11
CA GLY A 206 -6.32 1.18 21.11
C GLY A 206 -5.05 1.91 21.54
N GLN A 207 -3.93 1.76 20.87
CA GLN A 207 -2.65 2.31 21.31
C GLN A 207 -1.64 2.54 20.18
N TRP A 208 -0.56 3.25 20.52
CA TRP A 208 0.60 3.37 19.68
C TRP A 208 1.36 2.05 19.58
N TYR A 209 1.62 1.60 18.37
CA TYR A 209 2.52 0.50 18.05
C TYR A 209 3.79 1.04 17.43
N THR A 210 4.94 0.74 18.03
CA THR A 210 6.24 1.27 17.63
C THR A 210 7.11 0.18 17.02
N VAL A 211 7.72 0.50 15.88
CA VAL A 211 8.63 -0.38 15.13
C VAL A 211 10.02 0.20 15.18
N ASP A 212 11.00 -0.60 15.59
CA ASP A 212 12.41 -0.24 15.58
C ASP A 212 12.97 -0.35 14.16
N LEU A 213 13.51 0.75 13.65
CA LEU A 213 14.14 0.83 12.33
C LEU A 213 15.66 1.09 12.43
N THR A 214 16.21 1.08 13.63
CA THR A 214 17.65 1.29 13.87
C THR A 214 18.55 0.37 13.02
N PRO A 215 18.22 -0.93 12.82
CA PRO A 215 19.07 -1.83 12.03
C PRO A 215 19.23 -1.45 10.56
N TYR A 216 18.29 -0.65 10.03
CA TYR A 216 18.23 -0.35 8.59
C TYR A 216 19.00 0.93 8.20
N ASN A 217 19.53 1.68 9.16
CA ASN A 217 20.36 2.87 8.94
C ASN A 217 19.74 3.89 7.95
N ILE A 218 18.45 4.14 8.05
CA ILE A 218 17.69 5.02 7.15
C ILE A 218 18.04 6.47 7.44
N VAL A 219 18.70 7.16 6.51
CA VAL A 219 19.03 8.58 6.63
C VAL A 219 17.77 9.41 6.34
N ALA A 220 17.35 10.21 7.33
CA ALA A 220 16.20 11.09 7.19
C ALA A 220 16.54 12.31 6.31
N PRO A 221 15.78 12.60 5.22
CA PRO A 221 15.91 13.84 4.47
C PRO A 221 15.64 15.07 5.34
N GLU A 222 16.33 16.19 5.07
CA GLU A 222 16.24 17.41 5.89
C GLU A 222 14.85 18.04 5.89
N GLU A 223 14.11 17.95 4.78
CA GLU A 223 12.72 18.44 4.66
C GLU A 223 11.72 17.56 5.42
N GLY A 224 12.05 16.30 5.65
CA GLY A 224 11.19 15.26 6.18
C GLY A 224 11.04 14.08 5.22
N PHE A 225 10.22 13.14 5.58
CA PHE A 225 10.00 11.89 4.86
C PHE A 225 8.60 11.35 5.11
N PHE A 226 8.15 10.45 4.27
CA PHE A 226 6.90 9.73 4.50
C PHE A 226 7.13 8.47 5.29
N VAL A 227 6.25 8.22 6.26
CA VAL A 227 6.07 6.94 6.92
C VAL A 227 4.72 6.39 6.51
N ALA A 228 4.68 5.16 6.01
CA ALA A 228 3.46 4.54 5.54
C ALA A 228 3.23 3.16 6.15
N MET A 229 1.94 2.86 6.36
CA MET A 229 1.43 1.51 6.58
C MET A 229 0.91 0.99 5.24
N GLU A 230 1.36 -0.19 4.84
CA GLU A 230 0.84 -0.93 3.70
C GLU A 230 0.14 -2.20 4.19
N TRP A 231 -1.14 -2.36 3.85
CA TRP A 231 -1.88 -3.57 4.17
C TRP A 231 -1.41 -4.73 3.28
N VAL A 232 -0.94 -5.80 3.89
CA VAL A 232 -0.48 -7.00 3.19
C VAL A 232 -1.36 -8.19 3.56
N VAL A 233 -1.43 -9.19 2.67
CA VAL A 233 -2.15 -10.43 2.95
C VAL A 233 -1.27 -11.39 3.74
N SER A 234 -1.88 -12.18 4.61
CA SER A 234 -1.25 -13.33 5.27
C SER A 234 -1.69 -14.63 4.61
N GLY A 235 -0.76 -15.59 4.47
CA GLY A 235 -0.99 -16.89 3.84
C GLY A 235 -1.22 -16.79 2.31
N ASP A 236 -1.69 -17.87 1.70
CA ASP A 236 -1.84 -18.02 0.25
C ASP A 236 -3.15 -17.40 -0.29
N LYS A 237 -3.62 -16.29 0.30
CA LYS A 237 -4.84 -15.62 -0.14
C LYS A 237 -4.52 -14.54 -1.17
N PHE A 238 -5.33 -14.49 -2.22
CA PHE A 238 -5.32 -13.45 -3.23
C PHE A 238 -6.54 -12.56 -3.05
N PHE A 239 -6.33 -11.23 -3.09
CA PHE A 239 -7.39 -10.26 -3.00
C PHE A 239 -7.33 -9.33 -4.20
N ALA A 240 -8.40 -9.27 -4.97
CA ALA A 240 -8.60 -8.18 -5.92
C ALA A 240 -9.03 -6.93 -5.15
N THR A 241 -8.59 -5.76 -5.59
CA THR A 241 -8.87 -4.49 -4.89
C THR A 241 -10.22 -3.87 -5.26
N ASN A 242 -10.96 -4.50 -6.14
CA ASN A 242 -12.27 -4.03 -6.60
C ASN A 242 -13.41 -4.80 -5.90
N PHE A 243 -13.53 -4.63 -4.58
CA PHE A 243 -14.63 -5.21 -3.80
C PHE A 243 -15.68 -4.15 -3.53
N MET A 244 -16.65 -4.02 -4.43
CA MET A 244 -17.80 -3.15 -4.20
C MET A 244 -18.90 -3.83 -3.38
N ASP A 245 -18.91 -5.17 -3.30
CA ASP A 245 -20.08 -5.92 -2.81
C ASP A 245 -19.96 -6.50 -1.40
N ASP A 246 -18.73 -6.61 -0.82
CA ASP A 246 -18.51 -7.07 0.55
C ASP A 246 -17.51 -6.16 1.27
N TYR A 247 -18.03 -5.17 1.99
CA TYR A 247 -17.23 -4.32 2.87
C TYR A 247 -16.84 -5.10 4.14
N THR A 248 -15.93 -6.05 3.99
CA THR A 248 -15.33 -6.72 5.14
C THR A 248 -14.10 -5.93 5.59
N PRO A 249 -14.05 -5.45 6.84
CA PRO A 249 -12.84 -4.84 7.38
C PRO A 249 -11.65 -5.77 7.21
N TYR A 250 -10.56 -5.26 6.66
CA TYR A 250 -9.33 -6.03 6.48
C TYR A 250 -8.17 -5.40 7.25
N GLY A 251 -7.48 -6.22 8.03
CA GLY A 251 -6.29 -5.81 8.75
C GLY A 251 -6.54 -4.77 9.84
N GLN A 252 -5.52 -3.99 10.12
CA GLN A 252 -5.55 -2.95 11.13
C GLN A 252 -6.39 -1.76 10.70
N ILE A 253 -7.02 -1.13 11.68
CA ILE A 253 -7.56 0.22 11.53
C ILE A 253 -6.56 1.20 12.16
N MET A 254 -6.06 2.17 11.39
CA MET A 254 -5.37 3.32 11.98
C MET A 254 -6.37 4.39 12.39
N ARG A 255 -6.00 5.18 13.39
CA ARG A 255 -6.81 6.32 13.82
C ARG A 255 -6.29 7.62 13.18
N PRO A 256 -7.20 8.57 12.90
CA PRO A 256 -6.82 9.89 12.42
C PRO A 256 -6.45 10.82 13.57
N THR A 257 -5.77 11.92 13.21
CA THR A 257 -5.58 13.11 14.05
C THR A 257 -6.01 14.37 13.30
N PHE A 258 -6.44 15.38 14.05
CA PHE A 258 -6.75 16.72 13.55
C PHE A 258 -5.80 17.78 14.14
N GLU A 259 -4.55 17.43 14.39
CA GLU A 259 -3.57 18.37 14.97
C GLU A 259 -3.06 19.40 13.95
N PHE A 260 -3.24 19.16 12.64
CA PHE A 260 -2.60 19.94 11.59
C PHE A 260 -3.60 20.71 10.74
N LYS A 261 -3.24 21.96 10.38
CA LYS A 261 -3.97 22.78 9.40
C LYS A 261 -3.67 22.37 7.94
N GLU A 262 -2.62 21.60 7.72
CA GLU A 262 -2.18 21.12 6.42
C GLU A 262 -2.44 19.62 6.24
N SER A 263 -2.74 19.21 5.01
CA SER A 263 -2.82 17.79 4.65
C SER A 263 -1.42 17.22 4.56
N ARG A 264 -1.15 16.17 5.33
CA ARG A 264 0.12 15.45 5.37
C ARG A 264 -0.04 13.97 5.01
N THR A 265 -1.28 13.53 4.81
CA THR A 265 -1.57 12.12 4.55
C THR A 265 -1.94 11.90 3.10
N TRP A 266 -1.29 10.92 2.50
CA TRP A 266 -1.55 10.42 1.16
C TRP A 266 -2.08 8.99 1.23
N ASN A 267 -3.02 8.68 0.36
CA ASN A 267 -3.53 7.33 0.14
C ASN A 267 -2.99 6.79 -1.18
N TYR A 268 -2.52 5.56 -1.17
CA TYR A 268 -2.17 4.80 -2.36
C TYR A 268 -3.19 3.70 -2.59
N SER A 269 -3.68 3.62 -3.80
CA SER A 269 -4.50 2.49 -4.27
C SER A 269 -3.84 1.86 -5.48
N ILE A 270 -3.85 0.52 -5.54
CA ILE A 270 -3.29 -0.22 -6.68
C ILE A 270 -4.01 0.22 -7.96
N GLY A 271 -3.23 0.40 -9.04
CA GLY A 271 -3.73 0.89 -10.33
C GLY A 271 -3.95 2.41 -10.41
N LYS A 272 -4.37 3.05 -9.30
CA LYS A 272 -4.63 4.50 -9.25
C LYS A 272 -3.39 5.33 -8.86
N GLY A 273 -2.59 4.82 -7.93
CA GLY A 273 -1.43 5.53 -7.38
C GLY A 273 -1.75 6.40 -6.17
N TRP A 274 -0.90 7.41 -5.90
CA TRP A 274 -1.00 8.29 -4.75
C TRP A 274 -2.03 9.41 -4.94
N SER A 275 -2.80 9.70 -3.89
CA SER A 275 -3.75 10.81 -3.80
C SER A 275 -3.65 11.48 -2.43
N LEU A 276 -3.57 12.81 -2.39
CA LEU A 276 -3.54 13.57 -1.14
C LEU A 276 -4.93 13.59 -0.49
N ILE A 277 -5.01 13.31 0.80
CA ILE A 277 -6.24 13.42 1.57
C ILE A 277 -6.45 14.88 1.97
N THR A 278 -7.55 15.48 1.51
CA THR A 278 -7.86 16.89 1.74
C THR A 278 -9.01 17.12 2.70
N ALA A 279 -9.60 16.06 3.25
CA ALA A 279 -10.69 16.16 4.22
C ALA A 279 -10.29 16.99 5.45
N ALA A 280 -11.23 17.75 6.00
CA ALA A 280 -11.04 18.60 7.16
C ALA A 280 -12.28 18.55 8.07
N ASN A 281 -12.11 18.84 9.34
CA ASN A 281 -13.22 19.06 10.27
C ASN A 281 -13.80 20.48 10.13
N SER A 282 -14.84 20.80 10.91
CA SER A 282 -15.49 22.11 10.91
C SER A 282 -14.58 23.28 11.31
N GLN A 283 -13.47 23.01 11.99
CA GLN A 283 -12.46 24.00 12.39
C GLN A 283 -11.36 24.19 11.34
N GLY A 284 -11.46 23.52 10.19
CA GLY A 284 -10.45 23.56 9.12
C GLY A 284 -9.17 22.76 9.40
N LEU A 285 -9.15 21.96 10.47
CA LEU A 285 -8.04 21.05 10.75
C LEU A 285 -8.14 19.80 9.87
N ARG A 286 -7.02 19.41 9.29
CA ARG A 286 -6.98 18.34 8.29
C ARG A 286 -6.99 16.96 8.92
N TYR A 287 -7.69 16.06 8.25
CA TYR A 287 -7.72 14.63 8.56
C TYR A 287 -6.38 14.00 8.17
N ASN A 288 -5.58 13.63 9.16
CA ASN A 288 -4.28 13.01 8.95
C ASN A 288 -4.16 11.70 9.73
N ALA A 289 -3.35 10.76 9.23
CA ALA A 289 -3.05 9.52 9.94
C ALA A 289 -2.23 9.82 11.22
N MET A 290 -2.57 9.14 12.31
CA MET A 290 -1.77 9.18 13.53
C MET A 290 -0.50 8.35 13.34
N ILE A 291 0.52 9.00 12.79
CA ILE A 291 1.85 8.43 12.56
C ILE A 291 2.88 9.41 13.11
N LYS A 292 3.91 8.87 13.76
CA LYS A 292 5.07 9.63 14.26
C LYS A 292 6.37 8.85 14.05
N ALA A 293 7.48 9.56 14.14
CA ALA A 293 8.82 8.99 14.06
C ALA A 293 9.74 9.60 15.11
N GLU A 294 10.71 8.82 15.56
CA GLU A 294 11.89 9.32 16.27
C GLU A 294 13.09 9.26 15.35
N VAL A 295 13.82 10.36 15.29
CA VAL A 295 15.01 10.50 14.45
C VAL A 295 16.18 11.03 15.28
N ASP A 296 17.39 10.70 14.86
CA ASP A 296 18.59 11.35 15.38
C ASP A 296 18.58 12.83 14.98
N MET A 297 18.88 13.70 15.91
CA MET A 297 19.19 15.10 15.67
C MET A 297 20.68 15.33 15.93
N ILE A 298 21.38 15.81 14.92
CA ILE A 298 22.82 16.11 14.98
C ILE A 298 22.96 17.58 15.42
N LYS A 299 23.64 17.80 16.53
CA LYS A 299 23.96 19.15 17.05
C LYS A 299 25.29 19.64 16.52
#